data_672bcbab4b19821d019585eca34fd713
#
_entry.id   672bcbab4b19821d019585eca34fd713
#
_cell.length_a   1.000
_cell.length_b   1.000
_cell.length_c   1.000
_cell.angle_alpha   90.00
_cell.angle_beta   90.00
_cell.angle_gamma   90.00
#
_symmetry.space_group_name_H-M   'P 1'
#
loop_
_entity.id
_entity.type
_entity.pdbx_description
1 polymer ?
#
loop_
_entity_poly.entity_id
_entity_poly.type
_entity_poly.pdbx_seq_one_letter_code
_entity_poly.pdbx_strand_id
1 'polypeptide(L)'
;MKFDNVIIMTDIDGTLVTDEKKILDKDMKAIERFRSGGGTFTLATGRGYSMAKPIAERIGLDVPAVIFNGSAVYDFSADKFLWHSGLDSYAETVAKELIEAFPDIAIEILCEDKVYVPSINRIERAHLALESVQPILCSVDEIHEESWLKMLIAYPPENIHRIIDFVQSRPEYVSCAHWVRSENHYYEMLPIGVNKGSGFQRLLEIMGRKDAFTVGVGDYNNDIELIRDAKLGVAVASAQQAAKDAADLIVCDNNSGAISEVIEYIEKL
;
A
#
# COMPACT_ATOMS: atom_id res chain seq x y z
N MET A 1 12.58 27.69 -1.58
CA MET A 1 12.29 27.13 -2.94
C MET A 1 10.78 27.03 -3.11
N LYS A 2 10.24 26.86 -4.32
CA LYS A 2 8.79 26.94 -4.60
C LYS A 2 7.95 25.92 -3.79
N PHE A 3 8.52 24.74 -3.51
CA PHE A 3 7.84 23.64 -2.83
C PHE A 3 8.47 23.27 -1.47
N ASP A 4 9.21 24.22 -0.88
CA ASP A 4 9.76 24.01 0.46
C ASP A 4 8.64 23.60 1.42
N ASN A 5 8.91 22.56 2.21
CA ASN A 5 7.97 21.99 3.16
C ASN A 5 6.69 21.35 2.58
N VAL A 6 6.67 20.99 1.29
CA VAL A 6 5.60 20.18 0.68
C VAL A 6 6.05 18.74 0.54
N ILE A 7 5.22 17.79 0.96
CA ILE A 7 5.46 16.35 0.82
C ILE A 7 4.28 15.73 0.08
N ILE A 8 4.55 15.12 -1.07
CA ILE A 8 3.58 14.29 -1.80
C ILE A 8 3.89 12.83 -1.49
N MET A 9 2.89 12.11 -0.99
CA MET A 9 2.90 10.67 -0.85
C MET A 9 1.82 10.07 -1.74
N THR A 10 2.20 9.17 -2.63
CA THR A 10 1.29 8.56 -3.61
C THR A 10 1.26 7.05 -3.50
N ASP A 11 0.09 6.48 -3.75
CA ASP A 11 0.01 5.06 -4.08
C ASP A 11 0.66 4.77 -5.44
N ILE A 12 0.96 3.50 -5.69
CA ILE A 12 1.59 3.03 -6.93
C ILE A 12 0.52 2.57 -7.93
N ASP A 13 -0.22 1.52 -7.58
CA ASP A 13 -1.10 0.79 -8.50
C ASP A 13 -2.43 1.52 -8.67
N GLY A 14 -2.81 1.80 -9.94
CA GLY A 14 -4.01 2.59 -10.20
C GLY A 14 -3.86 4.10 -9.97
N THR A 15 -2.70 4.55 -9.45
CA THR A 15 -2.44 5.96 -9.14
C THR A 15 -1.21 6.51 -9.87
N LEU A 16 0.02 6.08 -9.50
CA LEU A 16 1.27 6.53 -10.12
C LEU A 16 1.54 5.82 -11.43
N VAL A 17 1.25 4.51 -11.49
CA VAL A 17 1.49 3.71 -12.69
C VAL A 17 0.20 3.51 -13.49
N THR A 18 0.35 3.45 -14.82
CA THR A 18 -0.74 3.10 -15.73
C THR A 18 -1.19 1.65 -15.55
N ASP A 19 -2.30 1.26 -16.18
CA ASP A 19 -2.77 -0.13 -16.21
C ASP A 19 -1.72 -1.09 -16.81
N GLU A 20 -0.81 -0.57 -17.68
CA GLU A 20 0.34 -1.30 -18.21
C GLU A 20 1.56 -1.31 -17.27
N LYS A 21 1.39 -0.88 -16.00
CA LYS A 21 2.44 -0.79 -14.97
C LYS A 21 3.64 0.10 -15.36
N LYS A 22 3.39 1.18 -16.11
CA LYS A 22 4.40 2.17 -16.52
C LYS A 22 4.13 3.51 -15.86
N ILE A 23 5.20 4.25 -15.53
CA ILE A 23 5.10 5.65 -15.14
C ILE A 23 5.17 6.50 -16.41
N LEU A 24 4.24 7.41 -16.60
CA LEU A 24 4.21 8.28 -17.77
C LEU A 24 5.36 9.30 -17.74
N ASP A 25 5.92 9.62 -18.91
CA ASP A 25 7.02 10.58 -19.04
C ASP A 25 6.66 11.96 -18.48
N LYS A 26 5.40 12.38 -18.61
CA LYS A 26 4.95 13.66 -18.06
C LYS A 26 4.91 13.66 -16.52
N ASP A 27 4.54 12.54 -15.90
CA ASP A 27 4.58 12.39 -14.45
C ASP A 27 6.03 12.38 -13.94
N MET A 28 6.92 11.66 -14.62
CA MET A 28 8.36 11.68 -14.31
C MET A 28 8.94 13.10 -14.36
N LYS A 29 8.65 13.86 -15.43
CA LYS A 29 9.09 15.26 -15.57
C LYS A 29 8.50 16.17 -14.48
N ALA A 30 7.25 15.94 -14.10
CA ALA A 30 6.59 16.71 -13.05
C ALA A 30 7.21 16.40 -11.66
N ILE A 31 7.46 15.13 -11.34
CA ILE A 31 8.14 14.71 -10.12
C ILE A 31 9.54 15.34 -10.03
N GLU A 32 10.32 15.28 -11.11
CA GLU A 32 11.65 15.87 -11.19
C GLU A 32 11.62 17.39 -10.96
N ARG A 33 10.67 18.10 -11.61
CA ARG A 33 10.45 19.55 -11.41
C ARG A 33 10.04 19.87 -9.97
N PHE A 34 9.14 19.08 -9.38
CA PHE A 34 8.70 19.23 -8.00
C PHE A 34 9.86 19.09 -7.01
N ARG A 35 10.65 18.03 -7.14
CA ARG A 35 11.83 17.78 -6.30
C ARG A 35 12.89 18.86 -6.48
N SER A 36 13.19 19.28 -7.71
CA SER A 36 14.12 20.39 -8.01
C SER A 36 13.66 21.71 -7.41
N GLY A 37 12.35 21.88 -7.19
CA GLY A 37 11.76 23.04 -6.52
C GLY A 37 11.76 22.95 -4.97
N GLY A 38 12.34 21.90 -4.38
CA GLY A 38 12.44 21.69 -2.93
C GLY A 38 11.36 20.79 -2.34
N GLY A 39 10.45 20.25 -3.15
CA GLY A 39 9.42 19.32 -2.73
C GLY A 39 9.97 17.92 -2.42
N THR A 40 9.30 17.20 -1.54
CA THR A 40 9.59 15.81 -1.20
C THR A 40 8.52 14.92 -1.82
N PHE A 41 8.93 13.95 -2.65
CA PHE A 41 8.04 12.98 -3.26
C PHE A 41 8.34 11.58 -2.76
N THR A 42 7.33 10.85 -2.28
CA THR A 42 7.52 9.49 -1.75
C THR A 42 6.29 8.60 -2.04
N LEU A 43 6.36 7.34 -1.62
CA LEU A 43 5.37 6.30 -1.92
C LEU A 43 4.66 5.80 -0.66
N ALA A 44 3.39 5.41 -0.82
CA ALA A 44 2.63 4.62 0.16
C ALA A 44 1.93 3.47 -0.57
N THR A 45 2.44 2.26 -0.43
CA THR A 45 1.98 1.11 -1.22
C THR A 45 1.66 -0.12 -0.37
N GLY A 46 0.77 -0.97 -0.87
CA GLY A 46 0.55 -2.31 -0.33
C GLY A 46 1.68 -3.30 -0.64
N ARG A 47 2.53 -2.96 -1.60
CA ARG A 47 3.67 -3.79 -2.00
C ARG A 47 4.71 -3.93 -0.88
N GLY A 48 5.40 -5.07 -0.86
CA GLY A 48 6.63 -5.27 -0.10
C GLY A 48 7.82 -4.52 -0.73
N TYR A 49 8.95 -4.48 0.00
CA TYR A 49 10.11 -3.71 -0.47
C TYR A 49 10.66 -4.18 -1.82
N SER A 50 10.76 -5.50 -2.04
CA SER A 50 11.28 -6.08 -3.29
C SER A 50 10.42 -5.70 -4.51
N MET A 51 9.10 -5.63 -4.31
CA MET A 51 8.12 -5.29 -5.34
C MET A 51 8.00 -3.78 -5.56
N ALA A 52 8.25 -2.96 -4.56
CA ALA A 52 8.26 -1.50 -4.66
C ALA A 52 9.59 -0.96 -5.19
N LYS A 53 10.70 -1.69 -5.00
CA LYS A 53 12.07 -1.27 -5.36
C LYS A 53 12.22 -0.83 -6.82
N PRO A 54 11.73 -1.56 -7.85
CA PRO A 54 11.85 -1.12 -9.24
C PRO A 54 11.19 0.25 -9.51
N ILE A 55 10.08 0.54 -8.84
CA ILE A 55 9.40 1.84 -8.95
C ILE A 55 10.19 2.91 -8.21
N ALA A 56 10.65 2.63 -6.98
CA ALA A 56 11.48 3.54 -6.19
C ALA A 56 12.77 3.93 -6.97
N GLU A 57 13.45 2.96 -7.57
CA GLU A 57 14.63 3.20 -8.41
C GLU A 57 14.28 4.02 -9.66
N ARG A 58 13.15 3.71 -10.32
CA ARG A 58 12.70 4.41 -11.54
C ARG A 58 12.45 5.89 -11.30
N ILE A 59 11.84 6.26 -10.17
CA ILE A 59 11.61 7.66 -9.80
C ILE A 59 12.81 8.30 -9.11
N GLY A 60 13.89 7.55 -8.89
CA GLY A 60 15.07 8.02 -8.15
C GLY A 60 14.73 8.41 -6.72
N LEU A 61 13.99 7.56 -6.00
CA LEU A 61 13.54 7.86 -4.64
C LEU A 61 14.73 8.02 -3.69
N ASP A 62 14.82 9.17 -3.04
CA ASP A 62 15.92 9.57 -2.15
C ASP A 62 15.47 9.81 -0.69
N VAL A 63 14.24 9.44 -0.38
CA VAL A 63 13.63 9.50 0.95
C VAL A 63 12.94 8.17 1.25
N PRO A 64 12.70 7.85 2.54
CA PRO A 64 11.99 6.62 2.89
C PRO A 64 10.57 6.59 2.33
N ALA A 65 9.99 5.40 2.19
CA ALA A 65 8.62 5.16 1.74
C ALA A 65 7.84 4.31 2.73
N VAL A 66 6.53 4.37 2.64
CA VAL A 66 5.58 3.50 3.35
C VAL A 66 5.27 2.29 2.48
N ILE A 67 5.49 1.11 3.01
CA ILE A 67 5.25 -0.18 2.33
C ILE A 67 4.35 -1.08 3.18
N PHE A 68 3.91 -2.23 2.63
CA PHE A 68 2.99 -3.17 3.30
C PHE A 68 1.73 -2.49 3.86
N ASN A 69 1.11 -1.58 3.09
CA ASN A 69 -0.09 -0.83 3.50
C ASN A 69 0.05 -0.06 4.83
N GLY A 70 1.27 0.40 5.16
CA GLY A 70 1.52 1.15 6.38
C GLY A 70 2.25 0.37 7.46
N SER A 71 2.42 -0.96 7.30
CA SER A 71 3.09 -1.79 8.31
C SER A 71 4.59 -1.55 8.42
N ALA A 72 5.20 -0.88 7.44
CA ALA A 72 6.62 -0.54 7.50
C ALA A 72 6.96 0.78 6.82
N VAL A 73 8.04 1.40 7.31
CA VAL A 73 8.77 2.49 6.65
C VAL A 73 10.14 1.98 6.23
N TYR A 74 10.43 2.05 4.95
CA TYR A 74 11.64 1.50 4.35
C TYR A 74 12.45 2.56 3.62
N ASP A 75 13.76 2.57 3.84
CA ASP A 75 14.72 3.43 3.13
C ASP A 75 15.39 2.62 2.02
N PHE A 76 14.98 2.88 0.77
CA PHE A 76 15.51 2.20 -0.42
C PHE A 76 16.96 2.57 -0.72
N SER A 77 17.41 3.74 -0.28
CA SER A 77 18.81 4.19 -0.48
C SER A 77 19.77 3.53 0.51
N ALA A 78 19.32 3.31 1.74
CA ALA A 78 20.08 2.65 2.80
C ALA A 78 19.79 1.13 2.85
N ASP A 79 18.85 0.63 2.04
CA ASP A 79 18.39 -0.78 1.96
C ASP A 79 18.04 -1.35 3.34
N LYS A 80 17.17 -0.64 4.09
CA LYS A 80 16.81 -1.04 5.46
C LYS A 80 15.43 -0.58 5.89
N PHE A 81 14.83 -1.36 6.77
CA PHE A 81 13.66 -0.94 7.55
C PHE A 81 14.05 0.13 8.57
N LEU A 82 13.32 1.24 8.58
CA LEU A 82 13.45 2.28 9.60
C LEU A 82 12.46 2.07 10.75
N TRP A 83 11.36 1.42 10.43
CA TRP A 83 10.31 1.05 11.37
C TRP A 83 9.39 -0.01 10.73
N HIS A 84 8.87 -0.90 11.54
CA HIS A 84 7.78 -1.81 11.16
C HIS A 84 6.89 -2.15 12.35
N SER A 85 5.69 -2.66 12.08
CA SER A 85 4.73 -3.22 13.03
C SER A 85 4.23 -4.55 12.50
N GLY A 86 4.26 -5.58 13.34
CA GLY A 86 3.81 -6.92 12.99
C GLY A 86 2.37 -7.19 13.45
N LEU A 87 1.75 -8.20 12.83
CA LEU A 87 0.49 -8.78 13.25
C LEU A 87 0.63 -9.40 14.65
N ASP A 88 -0.48 -9.43 15.37
CA ASP A 88 -0.59 -10.19 16.61
C ASP A 88 -0.45 -11.71 16.34
N SER A 89 0.03 -12.46 17.34
CA SER A 89 0.18 -13.92 17.25
C SER A 89 -1.11 -14.67 16.90
N TYR A 90 -2.27 -14.04 17.12
CA TYR A 90 -3.56 -14.59 16.72
C TYR A 90 -3.73 -14.71 15.20
N ALA A 91 -2.93 -14.00 14.41
CA ALA A 91 -2.92 -14.09 12.95
C ALA A 91 -2.67 -15.51 12.43
N GLU A 92 -1.86 -16.30 13.15
CA GLU A 92 -1.62 -17.72 12.83
C GLU A 92 -2.92 -18.53 12.94
N THR A 93 -3.70 -18.32 13.99
CA THR A 93 -5.00 -18.97 14.18
C THR A 93 -5.98 -18.56 13.07
N VAL A 94 -6.03 -17.28 12.75
CA VAL A 94 -6.88 -16.74 11.68
C VAL A 94 -6.53 -17.37 10.34
N ALA A 95 -5.24 -17.47 10.00
CA ALA A 95 -4.79 -18.09 8.74
C ALA A 95 -5.24 -19.55 8.64
N LYS A 96 -5.06 -20.35 9.70
CA LYS A 96 -5.48 -21.75 9.75
C LYS A 96 -6.99 -21.94 9.59
N GLU A 97 -7.78 -21.16 10.33
CA GLU A 97 -9.24 -21.23 10.28
C GLU A 97 -9.80 -20.80 8.92
N LEU A 98 -9.18 -19.79 8.28
CA LEU A 98 -9.55 -19.38 6.93
C LEU A 98 -9.27 -20.47 5.90
N ILE A 99 -8.12 -21.13 5.96
CA ILE A 99 -7.76 -22.23 5.07
C ILE A 99 -8.73 -23.41 5.25
N GLU A 100 -9.09 -23.72 6.49
CA GLU A 100 -10.05 -24.79 6.78
C GLU A 100 -11.46 -24.46 6.26
N ALA A 101 -11.92 -23.22 6.46
CA ALA A 101 -13.26 -22.78 6.07
C ALA A 101 -13.42 -22.58 4.55
N PHE A 102 -12.34 -22.27 3.84
CA PHE A 102 -12.32 -21.92 2.41
C PHE A 102 -11.22 -22.68 1.67
N PRO A 103 -11.43 -23.93 1.22
CA PRO A 103 -10.38 -24.74 0.57
C PRO A 103 -9.75 -24.13 -0.68
N ASP A 104 -10.45 -23.18 -1.36
CA ASP A 104 -9.95 -22.51 -2.58
C ASP A 104 -9.33 -21.12 -2.27
N ILE A 105 -9.13 -20.80 -0.99
CA ILE A 105 -8.48 -19.55 -0.58
C ILE A 105 -7.00 -19.58 -0.94
N ALA A 106 -6.42 -18.42 -1.26
CA ALA A 106 -4.99 -18.26 -1.16
C ALA A 106 -4.65 -17.33 -0.01
N ILE A 107 -3.60 -17.64 0.71
CA ILE A 107 -3.03 -16.81 1.77
C ILE A 107 -1.56 -16.61 1.48
N GLU A 108 -1.15 -15.33 1.45
CA GLU A 108 0.22 -14.89 1.41
C GLU A 108 0.56 -14.17 2.71
N ILE A 109 1.66 -14.54 3.33
CA ILE A 109 2.16 -13.93 4.56
C ILE A 109 3.47 -13.24 4.23
N LEU A 110 3.48 -11.91 4.39
CA LEU A 110 4.61 -11.07 4.06
C LEU A 110 5.37 -10.73 5.34
N CYS A 111 6.63 -11.15 5.38
CA CYS A 111 7.62 -10.81 6.41
C CYS A 111 8.61 -9.78 5.86
N GLU A 112 9.65 -9.42 6.61
CA GLU A 112 10.61 -8.39 6.17
C GLU A 112 11.25 -8.73 4.83
N ASP A 113 11.77 -9.95 4.67
CA ASP A 113 12.56 -10.38 3.50
C ASP A 113 12.01 -11.64 2.81
N LYS A 114 10.88 -12.16 3.30
CA LYS A 114 10.31 -13.42 2.82
C LYS A 114 8.82 -13.31 2.59
N VAL A 115 8.36 -14.09 1.64
CA VAL A 115 6.95 -14.27 1.31
C VAL A 115 6.61 -15.75 1.48
N TYR A 116 5.72 -16.04 2.40
CA TYR A 116 5.23 -17.39 2.67
C TYR A 116 3.83 -17.56 2.10
N VAL A 117 3.59 -18.71 1.47
CA VAL A 117 2.30 -19.01 0.85
C VAL A 117 1.79 -20.37 1.33
N PRO A 118 1.09 -20.39 2.49
CA PRO A 118 0.55 -21.62 3.06
C PRO A 118 -0.65 -22.18 2.29
N SER A 119 -1.33 -21.35 1.51
CA SER A 119 -2.40 -21.78 0.61
C SER A 119 -2.36 -20.97 -0.67
N ILE A 120 -2.51 -21.63 -1.82
CA ILE A 120 -2.34 -21.00 -3.13
C ILE A 120 -3.48 -21.38 -4.07
N ASN A 121 -4.00 -20.37 -4.78
CA ASN A 121 -4.99 -20.56 -5.83
C ASN A 121 -4.50 -19.97 -7.19
N ARG A 122 -5.39 -19.92 -8.19
CA ARG A 122 -5.03 -19.40 -9.52
C ARG A 122 -4.71 -17.90 -9.48
N ILE A 123 -5.43 -17.12 -8.65
CA ILE A 123 -5.24 -15.66 -8.55
C ILE A 123 -3.86 -15.37 -8.00
N GLU A 124 -3.50 -16.02 -6.91
CA GLU A 124 -2.21 -15.86 -6.25
C GLU A 124 -1.04 -16.30 -7.14
N ARG A 125 -1.19 -17.41 -7.89
CA ARG A 125 -0.16 -17.81 -8.87
C ARG A 125 0.08 -16.74 -9.93
N ALA A 126 -0.96 -16.07 -10.40
CA ALA A 126 -0.85 -15.00 -11.38
C ALA A 126 -0.18 -13.75 -10.77
N HIS A 127 -0.54 -13.42 -9.52
CA HIS A 127 0.06 -12.33 -8.75
C HIS A 127 1.58 -12.53 -8.60
N LEU A 128 1.99 -13.65 -8.02
CA LEU A 128 3.40 -13.98 -7.79
C LEU A 128 4.23 -14.01 -9.09
N ALA A 129 3.62 -14.47 -10.20
CA ALA A 129 4.29 -14.49 -11.49
C ALA A 129 4.52 -13.09 -12.07
N LEU A 130 3.56 -12.17 -11.89
CA LEU A 130 3.67 -10.78 -12.34
C LEU A 130 4.70 -10.00 -11.53
N GLU A 131 4.78 -10.28 -10.24
CA GLU A 131 5.62 -9.54 -9.31
C GLU A 131 7.03 -10.14 -9.15
N SER A 132 7.32 -11.23 -9.88
CA SER A 132 8.62 -11.91 -9.83
C SER A 132 9.06 -12.31 -8.42
N VAL A 133 8.09 -12.57 -7.52
CA VAL A 133 8.34 -13.00 -6.15
C VAL A 133 8.62 -14.50 -6.13
N GLN A 134 9.59 -14.92 -5.34
CA GLN A 134 9.90 -16.32 -5.08
C GLN A 134 9.29 -16.74 -3.73
N PRO A 135 8.07 -17.29 -3.70
CA PRO A 135 7.39 -17.62 -2.46
C PRO A 135 7.99 -18.91 -1.84
N ILE A 136 7.91 -18.97 -0.52
CA ILE A 136 8.16 -20.19 0.24
C ILE A 136 6.82 -20.89 0.44
N LEU A 137 6.62 -22.02 -0.26
CA LEU A 137 5.41 -22.83 -0.10
C LEU A 137 5.60 -23.73 1.12
N CYS A 138 4.77 -23.57 2.13
CA CYS A 138 4.84 -24.30 3.40
C CYS A 138 3.46 -24.31 4.08
N SER A 139 3.29 -25.07 5.15
CA SER A 139 2.13 -24.93 6.04
C SER A 139 2.30 -23.70 6.95
N VAL A 140 1.20 -23.23 7.56
CA VAL A 140 1.25 -22.13 8.54
C VAL A 140 2.17 -22.46 9.72
N ASP A 141 2.16 -23.73 10.17
CA ASP A 141 3.00 -24.20 11.29
C ASP A 141 4.52 -24.19 11.00
N GLU A 142 4.90 -24.10 9.74
CA GLU A 142 6.32 -24.05 9.33
C GLU A 142 6.85 -22.61 9.20
N ILE A 143 6.02 -21.60 9.45
CA ILE A 143 6.43 -20.19 9.41
C ILE A 143 6.92 -19.80 10.79
N HIS A 144 8.24 -19.64 10.93
CA HIS A 144 8.90 -19.34 12.21
C HIS A 144 9.42 -17.89 12.29
N GLU A 145 8.91 -16.98 11.45
CA GLU A 145 9.29 -15.57 11.49
C GLU A 145 8.65 -14.87 12.70
N GLU A 146 9.43 -14.00 13.33
CA GLU A 146 8.99 -13.28 14.54
C GLU A 146 7.90 -12.24 14.22
N SER A 147 7.85 -11.73 12.98
CA SER A 147 6.93 -10.65 12.60
C SER A 147 6.33 -10.86 11.22
N TRP A 148 5.03 -11.11 11.18
CA TRP A 148 4.23 -11.04 9.97
C TRP A 148 3.77 -9.61 9.76
N LEU A 149 4.27 -8.94 8.75
CA LEU A 149 3.95 -7.52 8.53
C LEU A 149 2.56 -7.34 7.91
N LYS A 150 2.13 -8.34 7.15
CA LYS A 150 0.83 -8.35 6.47
C LYS A 150 0.43 -9.78 6.10
N MET A 151 -0.86 -10.09 6.15
CA MET A 151 -1.42 -11.28 5.52
C MET A 151 -2.37 -10.84 4.40
N LEU A 152 -2.11 -11.28 3.17
CA LEU A 152 -2.95 -11.06 2.01
C LEU A 152 -3.78 -12.30 1.73
N ILE A 153 -5.07 -12.09 1.52
CA ILE A 153 -6.02 -13.12 1.14
C ILE A 153 -6.45 -12.86 -0.31
N ALA A 154 -6.21 -13.82 -1.19
CA ALA A 154 -6.68 -13.77 -2.57
C ALA A 154 -7.84 -14.73 -2.79
N TYR A 155 -8.97 -14.20 -3.27
CA TYR A 155 -10.18 -14.97 -3.52
C TYR A 155 -10.93 -14.43 -4.74
N PRO A 156 -11.73 -15.25 -5.48
CA PRO A 156 -12.47 -14.77 -6.66
C PRO A 156 -13.33 -13.53 -6.36
N PRO A 157 -13.28 -12.48 -7.19
CA PRO A 157 -13.96 -11.19 -6.95
C PRO A 157 -15.45 -11.33 -6.68
N GLU A 158 -16.12 -12.26 -7.37
CA GLU A 158 -17.54 -12.56 -7.21
C GLU A 158 -17.88 -13.19 -5.85
N ASN A 159 -16.89 -13.76 -5.16
CA ASN A 159 -17.05 -14.49 -3.91
C ASN A 159 -16.28 -13.87 -2.74
N ILE A 160 -15.48 -12.81 -2.94
CA ILE A 160 -14.65 -12.19 -1.88
C ILE A 160 -15.51 -11.73 -0.69
N HIS A 161 -16.77 -11.34 -0.92
CA HIS A 161 -17.71 -10.97 0.12
C HIS A 161 -17.89 -12.07 1.18
N ARG A 162 -17.78 -13.36 0.81
CA ARG A 162 -17.90 -14.48 1.75
C ARG A 162 -16.76 -14.50 2.77
N ILE A 163 -15.56 -14.12 2.34
CA ILE A 163 -14.40 -13.97 3.24
C ILE A 163 -14.63 -12.77 4.17
N ILE A 164 -15.07 -11.65 3.61
CA ILE A 164 -15.37 -10.43 4.39
C ILE A 164 -16.42 -10.72 5.44
N ASP A 165 -17.56 -11.34 5.07
CA ASP A 165 -18.64 -11.69 5.98
C ASP A 165 -18.17 -12.66 7.08
N PHE A 166 -17.33 -13.64 6.72
CA PHE A 166 -16.76 -14.59 7.66
C PHE A 166 -15.88 -13.88 8.70
N VAL A 167 -15.01 -12.98 8.28
CA VAL A 167 -14.15 -12.18 9.16
C VAL A 167 -15.01 -11.24 10.03
N GLN A 168 -15.92 -10.48 9.42
CA GLN A 168 -16.74 -9.49 10.13
C GLN A 168 -17.73 -10.10 11.11
N SER A 169 -18.10 -11.37 10.94
CA SER A 169 -18.95 -12.11 11.88
C SER A 169 -18.23 -12.56 13.15
N ARG A 170 -16.90 -12.37 13.24
CA ARG A 170 -16.04 -12.79 14.35
C ARG A 170 -15.42 -11.59 15.05
N PRO A 171 -15.98 -11.16 16.22
CA PRO A 171 -15.46 -10.02 16.95
C PRO A 171 -13.96 -10.13 17.28
N GLU A 172 -13.46 -11.34 17.54
CA GLU A 172 -12.06 -11.64 17.82
C GLU A 172 -11.16 -11.32 16.63
N TYR A 173 -11.61 -11.57 15.38
CA TYR A 173 -10.86 -11.25 14.17
C TYR A 173 -10.82 -9.73 13.92
N VAL A 174 -11.96 -9.07 14.15
CA VAL A 174 -12.07 -7.61 13.96
C VAL A 174 -11.27 -6.86 15.02
N SER A 175 -11.19 -7.40 16.25
CA SER A 175 -10.48 -6.72 17.34
C SER A 175 -8.96 -6.92 17.33
N CYS A 176 -8.44 -7.96 16.68
CA CYS A 176 -6.99 -8.25 16.66
C CYS A 176 -6.24 -7.63 15.50
N ALA A 177 -6.94 -7.08 14.50
CA ALA A 177 -6.31 -6.56 13.29
C ALA A 177 -7.11 -5.45 12.62
N HIS A 178 -6.45 -4.69 11.77
CA HIS A 178 -7.09 -3.82 10.79
C HIS A 178 -7.29 -4.59 9.49
N TRP A 179 -8.52 -4.63 9.00
CA TRP A 179 -8.89 -5.35 7.79
C TRP A 179 -9.24 -4.39 6.67
N VAL A 180 -8.63 -4.55 5.51
CA VAL A 180 -8.86 -3.67 4.36
C VAL A 180 -8.98 -4.45 3.07
N ARG A 181 -9.89 -4.02 2.20
CA ARG A 181 -9.96 -4.49 0.81
C ARG A 181 -9.05 -3.60 -0.04
N SER A 182 -7.98 -4.17 -0.57
CA SER A 182 -6.97 -3.43 -1.35
C SER A 182 -7.16 -3.56 -2.87
N GLU A 183 -7.89 -4.60 -3.31
CA GLU A 183 -8.32 -4.79 -4.69
C GLU A 183 -9.62 -5.60 -4.76
N ASN A 184 -10.15 -5.80 -5.98
CA ASN A 184 -11.40 -6.54 -6.17
C ASN A 184 -11.33 -7.99 -5.66
N HIS A 185 -10.14 -8.59 -5.65
CA HIS A 185 -9.89 -9.98 -5.29
C HIS A 185 -8.96 -10.13 -4.08
N TYR A 186 -8.56 -9.01 -3.42
CA TYR A 186 -7.71 -9.01 -2.24
C TYR A 186 -8.42 -8.45 -1.01
N TYR A 187 -8.27 -9.17 0.09
CA TYR A 187 -8.65 -8.72 1.43
C TYR A 187 -7.47 -8.93 2.36
N GLU A 188 -7.07 -7.92 3.09
CA GLU A 188 -5.80 -7.93 3.81
C GLU A 188 -5.99 -7.74 5.31
N MET A 189 -5.19 -8.48 6.08
CA MET A 189 -5.04 -8.33 7.53
C MET A 189 -3.75 -7.55 7.80
N LEU A 190 -3.87 -6.42 8.48
CA LEU A 190 -2.79 -5.54 8.90
C LEU A 190 -2.75 -5.46 10.42
N PRO A 191 -1.64 -5.08 11.03
CA PRO A 191 -1.59 -4.81 12.47
C PRO A 191 -2.65 -3.78 12.88
N ILE A 192 -3.17 -3.90 14.11
CA ILE A 192 -4.21 -3.01 14.59
C ILE A 192 -3.77 -1.53 14.54
N GLY A 193 -4.63 -0.66 14.03
CA GLY A 193 -4.33 0.77 13.87
C GLY A 193 -3.35 1.11 12.75
N VAL A 194 -2.89 0.11 11.98
CA VAL A 194 -2.00 0.31 10.84
C VAL A 194 -2.82 0.44 9.56
N ASN A 195 -2.53 1.49 8.79
CA ASN A 195 -3.01 1.78 7.45
C ASN A 195 -2.04 2.73 6.75
N LYS A 196 -2.23 3.05 5.47
CA LYS A 196 -1.33 3.97 4.75
C LYS A 196 -1.25 5.36 5.39
N GLY A 197 -2.32 5.88 5.97
CA GLY A 197 -2.35 7.16 6.69
C GLY A 197 -1.48 7.12 7.94
N SER A 198 -1.64 6.11 8.81
CA SER A 198 -0.81 5.96 10.01
C SER A 198 0.66 5.72 9.66
N GLY A 199 0.95 4.97 8.59
CA GLY A 199 2.29 4.81 8.03
C GLY A 199 2.89 6.15 7.58
N PHE A 200 2.07 7.01 6.94
CA PHE A 200 2.48 8.35 6.57
C PHE A 200 2.85 9.21 7.78
N GLN A 201 2.02 9.20 8.82
CA GLN A 201 2.35 9.92 10.06
C GLN A 201 3.66 9.42 10.67
N ARG A 202 3.88 8.11 10.66
CA ARG A 202 5.14 7.53 11.13
C ARG A 202 6.35 7.98 10.28
N LEU A 203 6.19 8.04 8.96
CA LEU A 203 7.23 8.56 8.08
C LEU A 203 7.56 10.03 8.38
N LEU A 204 6.54 10.88 8.57
CA LEU A 204 6.74 12.29 8.93
C LEU A 204 7.48 12.45 10.26
N GLU A 205 7.21 11.57 11.24
CA GLU A 205 7.95 11.53 12.52
C GLU A 205 9.43 11.18 12.31
N ILE A 206 9.72 10.12 11.54
CA ILE A 206 11.08 9.68 11.24
C ILE A 206 11.87 10.77 10.50
N MET A 207 11.22 11.48 9.57
CA MET A 207 11.83 12.57 8.83
C MET A 207 11.91 13.88 9.60
N GLY A 208 11.29 14.01 10.79
CA GLY A 208 11.20 15.27 11.52
C GLY A 208 10.37 16.36 10.80
N ARG A 209 9.38 15.97 9.99
CA ARG A 209 8.64 16.83 9.07
C ARG A 209 7.13 16.89 9.36
N LYS A 210 6.73 16.82 10.65
CA LYS A 210 5.30 16.85 11.07
C LYS A 210 4.54 18.10 10.63
N ASP A 211 5.23 19.22 10.48
CA ASP A 211 4.63 20.50 10.07
C ASP A 211 4.55 20.69 8.55
N ALA A 212 4.97 19.71 7.77
CA ALA A 212 4.92 19.80 6.31
C ALA A 212 3.49 19.98 5.77
N PHE A 213 3.37 20.61 4.61
CA PHE A 213 2.15 20.55 3.82
C PHE A 213 2.12 19.20 3.12
N THR A 214 1.22 18.32 3.55
CA THR A 214 1.13 16.95 3.11
C THR A 214 0.08 16.79 2.01
N VAL A 215 0.40 16.01 0.99
CA VAL A 215 -0.51 15.63 -0.09
C VAL A 215 -0.55 14.12 -0.16
N GLY A 216 -1.73 13.53 0.01
CA GLY A 216 -1.97 12.10 -0.10
C GLY A 216 -2.73 11.78 -1.39
N VAL A 217 -2.18 10.91 -2.25
CA VAL A 217 -2.77 10.57 -3.55
C VAL A 217 -3.05 9.07 -3.62
N GLY A 218 -4.27 8.68 -4.00
CA GLY A 218 -4.66 7.27 -4.07
C GLY A 218 -5.92 7.02 -4.90
N ASP A 219 -6.33 5.74 -4.97
CA ASP A 219 -7.45 5.33 -5.80
C ASP A 219 -8.38 4.28 -5.16
N TYR A 220 -7.92 3.56 -4.13
CA TYR A 220 -8.69 2.45 -3.59
C TYR A 220 -8.99 2.58 -2.08
N ASN A 221 -9.64 1.54 -1.49
CA ASN A 221 -10.09 1.62 -0.10
C ASN A 221 -8.94 1.69 0.91
N ASN A 222 -7.77 1.12 0.61
CA ASN A 222 -6.58 1.20 1.44
C ASN A 222 -5.88 2.58 1.40
N ASP A 223 -6.36 3.49 0.54
CA ASP A 223 -5.85 4.87 0.46
C ASP A 223 -6.72 5.88 1.22
N ILE A 224 -7.90 5.47 1.69
CA ILE A 224 -8.87 6.38 2.31
C ILE A 224 -8.23 7.18 3.45
N GLU A 225 -7.48 6.51 4.34
CA GLU A 225 -6.82 7.19 5.45
C GLU A 225 -5.67 8.08 4.98
N LEU A 226 -4.90 7.65 3.97
CA LEU A 226 -3.85 8.48 3.37
C LEU A 226 -4.43 9.77 2.77
N ILE A 227 -5.53 9.65 2.02
CA ILE A 227 -6.24 10.77 1.40
C ILE A 227 -6.83 11.69 2.46
N ARG A 228 -7.61 11.14 3.40
CA ARG A 228 -8.33 11.90 4.42
C ARG A 228 -7.41 12.63 5.39
N ASP A 229 -6.30 12.00 5.81
CA ASP A 229 -5.44 12.50 6.88
C ASP A 229 -4.34 13.44 6.35
N ALA A 230 -4.17 13.56 5.03
CA ALA A 230 -3.33 14.58 4.41
C ALA A 230 -3.96 15.99 4.49
N LYS A 231 -3.14 17.04 4.37
CA LYS A 231 -3.64 18.44 4.28
C LYS A 231 -4.31 18.72 2.93
N LEU A 232 -3.98 17.95 1.90
CA LEU A 232 -4.66 17.92 0.62
C LEU A 232 -4.81 16.46 0.22
N GLY A 233 -6.01 15.92 0.33
CA GLY A 233 -6.37 14.60 -0.13
C GLY A 233 -6.73 14.60 -1.60
N VAL A 234 -6.14 13.71 -2.39
CA VAL A 234 -6.35 13.64 -3.83
C VAL A 234 -6.75 12.22 -4.26
N ALA A 235 -7.81 12.11 -5.02
CA ALA A 235 -8.21 10.87 -5.69
C ALA A 235 -8.07 11.01 -7.20
N VAL A 236 -7.68 9.93 -7.89
CA VAL A 236 -7.69 9.89 -9.35
C VAL A 236 -9.11 9.67 -9.88
N ALA A 237 -9.40 10.05 -11.12
CA ALA A 237 -10.73 9.92 -11.72
C ALA A 237 -11.22 8.46 -11.82
N SER A 238 -10.31 7.50 -11.94
CA SER A 238 -10.60 6.06 -11.92
C SER A 238 -10.84 5.47 -10.53
N ALA A 239 -10.60 6.23 -9.45
CA ALA A 239 -10.69 5.76 -8.07
C ALA A 239 -12.08 5.22 -7.70
N GLN A 240 -12.11 4.33 -6.70
CA GLN A 240 -13.33 3.89 -6.06
C GLN A 240 -14.09 5.06 -5.41
N GLN A 241 -15.43 4.94 -5.36
CA GLN A 241 -16.26 6.05 -4.86
C GLN A 241 -15.88 6.47 -3.44
N ALA A 242 -15.56 5.52 -2.55
CA ALA A 242 -15.16 5.82 -1.18
C ALA A 242 -13.85 6.63 -1.09
N ALA A 243 -12.88 6.38 -1.97
CA ALA A 243 -11.67 7.18 -2.06
C ALA A 243 -11.93 8.60 -2.59
N LYS A 244 -12.83 8.73 -3.60
CA LYS A 244 -13.29 10.03 -4.10
C LYS A 244 -14.05 10.84 -3.05
N ASP A 245 -14.88 10.19 -2.25
CA ASP A 245 -15.66 10.83 -1.18
C ASP A 245 -14.75 11.33 -0.03
N ALA A 246 -13.57 10.74 0.12
CA ALA A 246 -12.58 11.16 1.11
C ALA A 246 -11.65 12.29 0.61
N ALA A 247 -11.65 12.59 -0.69
CA ALA A 247 -10.69 13.49 -1.32
C ALA A 247 -11.19 14.96 -1.37
N ASP A 248 -10.26 15.89 -1.21
CA ASP A 248 -10.48 17.33 -1.43
C ASP A 248 -10.43 17.68 -2.94
N LEU A 249 -9.67 16.91 -3.71
CA LEU A 249 -9.44 17.13 -5.14
C LEU A 249 -9.54 15.81 -5.90
N ILE A 250 -10.20 15.82 -7.05
CA ILE A 250 -10.18 14.74 -8.03
C ILE A 250 -9.39 15.21 -9.25
N VAL A 251 -8.34 14.46 -9.61
CA VAL A 251 -7.52 14.70 -10.80
C VAL A 251 -7.83 13.67 -11.90
N CYS A 252 -7.21 13.79 -13.08
CA CYS A 252 -7.35 12.82 -14.15
C CYS A 252 -6.94 11.39 -13.69
N ASP A 253 -7.25 10.40 -14.51
CA ASP A 253 -6.91 9.00 -14.19
C ASP A 253 -5.39 8.73 -14.32
N ASN A 254 -4.96 7.57 -13.80
CA ASN A 254 -3.58 7.11 -13.83
C ASN A 254 -3.00 6.97 -15.25
N ASN A 255 -3.84 6.68 -16.25
CA ASN A 255 -3.43 6.59 -17.65
C ASN A 255 -3.27 7.96 -18.32
N SER A 256 -3.75 9.01 -17.67
CA SER A 256 -3.77 10.39 -18.16
C SER A 256 -2.82 11.34 -17.45
N GLY A 257 -1.98 10.84 -16.50
CA GLY A 257 -0.93 11.59 -15.81
C GLY A 257 -1.43 12.38 -14.61
N ALA A 258 -2.02 11.66 -13.70
CA ALA A 258 -2.59 12.18 -12.46
C ALA A 258 -1.55 12.94 -11.62
N ILE A 259 -0.34 12.43 -11.49
CA ILE A 259 0.70 13.06 -10.67
C ILE A 259 1.15 14.41 -11.25
N SER A 260 1.22 14.53 -12.57
CA SER A 260 1.53 15.84 -13.18
C SER A 260 0.44 16.87 -12.89
N GLU A 261 -0.84 16.49 -12.92
CA GLU A 261 -1.95 17.38 -12.59
C GLU A 261 -1.95 17.77 -11.11
N VAL A 262 -1.66 16.84 -10.18
CA VAL A 262 -1.47 17.14 -8.75
C VAL A 262 -0.40 18.19 -8.56
N ILE A 263 0.77 18.02 -9.18
CA ILE A 263 1.89 18.95 -9.05
C ILE A 263 1.54 20.32 -9.65
N GLU A 264 0.88 20.35 -10.81
CA GLU A 264 0.40 21.60 -11.43
C GLU A 264 -0.65 22.32 -10.59
N TYR A 265 -1.49 21.59 -9.85
CA TYR A 265 -2.42 22.18 -8.91
C TYR A 265 -1.69 22.83 -7.72
N ILE A 266 -0.73 22.11 -7.12
CA ILE A 266 0.08 22.64 -6.01
C ILE A 266 0.89 23.86 -6.45
N GLU A 267 1.33 23.92 -7.70
CA GLU A 267 2.05 25.09 -8.27
C GLU A 267 1.23 26.38 -8.27
N LYS A 268 -0.09 26.30 -8.21
CA LYS A 268 -1.02 27.42 -8.28
C LYS A 268 -1.53 27.87 -6.88
N LEU A 269 -1.27 27.05 -5.83
CA LEU A 269 -1.54 27.42 -4.45
C LEU A 269 -0.53 28.45 -3.94
#